data_2ba9964062b736c3262aef3652c5f132
#
_entry.id   2ba9964062b736c3262aef3652c5f132
#
_cell.length_a   1.000
_cell.length_b   1.000
_cell.length_c   1.000
_cell.angle_alpha   90.00
_cell.angle_beta   90.00
_cell.angle_gamma   90.00
#
_symmetry.space_group_name_H-M   'P 1'
#
loop_
_entity.id
_entity.type
_entity.pdbx_description
1 polymer ?
#
loop_
_entity_poly.entity_id
_entity_poly.type
_entity_poly.pdbx_seq_one_letter_code
_entity_poly.pdbx_strand_id
1 'polypeptide(L)'
;MEHTDNLQDVYCYLLNRNLSGALDAMEIYLSVRPLDINRDRLYAIRSDFQLMTDYWKRGYEDQQATSLYENLLRRMYALYIYVK
;
A
#
# COMPACT_ATOMS: atom_id res chain seq x y z
N MET A 1 -2.69 -21.88 10.73
CA MET A 1 -2.63 -21.39 10.49
C MET A 1 -2.54 -20.50 10.07
N GLU A 2 -2.74 -20.17 9.88
CA GLU A 2 -2.76 -19.60 9.46
C GLU A 2 -2.45 -18.61 8.80
N HIS A 3 -2.19 -18.41 8.37
CA HIS A 3 -1.58 -17.62 7.49
C HIS A 3 -2.41 -16.98 6.53
N THR A 4 -3.33 -17.13 6.62
CA THR A 4 -4.35 -16.54 5.93
C THR A 4 -4.54 -15.12 6.22
N ASP A 5 -3.75 -14.62 7.13
CA ASP A 5 -4.03 -13.33 7.69
C ASP A 5 -3.18 -12.22 7.10
N ASN A 6 -2.73 -12.40 5.84
CA ASN A 6 -2.04 -11.33 5.16
C ASN A 6 -2.93 -10.08 5.03
N LEU A 7 -4.22 -10.28 4.86
CA LEU A 7 -5.15 -9.16 4.77
C LEU A 7 -5.26 -8.44 6.12
N GLN A 8 -5.26 -9.19 7.20
CA GLN A 8 -5.25 -8.59 8.53
C GLN A 8 -3.95 -7.84 8.78
N ASP A 9 -2.83 -8.38 8.28
CA ASP A 9 -1.55 -7.70 8.38
C ASP A 9 -1.59 -6.36 7.66
N VAL A 10 -2.25 -6.30 6.50
CA VAL A 10 -2.43 -5.04 5.78
C VAL A 10 -3.10 -4.02 6.69
N TYR A 11 -4.16 -4.43 7.36
CA TYR A 11 -4.89 -3.53 8.24
C TYR A 11 -4.01 -3.04 9.39
N CYS A 12 -3.25 -3.93 9.99
CA CYS A 12 -2.34 -3.56 11.08
C CYS A 12 -1.28 -2.56 10.61
N TYR A 13 -0.71 -2.79 9.43
CA TYR A 13 0.28 -1.87 8.89
C TYR A 13 -0.34 -0.51 8.60
N LEU A 14 -1.57 -0.49 8.10
CA LEU A 14 -2.26 0.78 7.83
C LEU A 14 -2.52 1.54 9.12
N LEU A 15 -2.91 0.85 10.18
CA LEU A 15 -3.13 1.49 11.48
C LEU A 15 -1.84 2.11 12.02
N ASN A 16 -0.71 1.50 11.73
CA ASN A 16 0.59 2.01 12.15
C ASN A 16 1.21 2.97 11.15
N ARG A 17 0.46 3.32 10.10
CA ARG A 17 0.90 4.23 9.04
C ARG A 17 2.15 3.70 8.33
N ASN A 18 2.27 2.40 8.25
CA ASN A 18 3.41 1.75 7.57
C ASN A 18 2.97 1.32 6.18
N LEU A 19 3.09 2.26 5.23
CA LEU A 19 2.62 2.02 3.87
C LEU A 19 3.44 0.92 3.18
N SER A 20 4.76 0.91 3.41
CA SER A 20 5.62 -0.10 2.81
C SER A 20 5.21 -1.51 3.23
N GLY A 21 4.97 -1.70 4.53
CA GLY A 21 4.53 -3.00 5.03
C GLY A 21 3.16 -3.37 4.49
N ALA A 22 2.26 -2.40 4.40
CA ALA A 22 0.93 -2.65 3.87
C ALA A 22 0.99 -3.09 2.41
N LEU A 23 1.83 -2.44 1.61
CA LEU A 23 1.99 -2.80 0.21
C LEU A 23 2.51 -4.23 0.07
N ASP A 24 3.53 -4.58 0.85
CA ASP A 24 4.11 -5.92 0.78
C ASP A 24 3.09 -6.99 1.19
N ALA A 25 2.36 -6.76 2.28
CA ALA A 25 1.37 -7.71 2.75
C ALA A 25 0.24 -7.88 1.74
N MET A 26 -0.20 -6.78 1.12
CA MET A 26 -1.26 -6.86 0.11
C MET A 26 -0.76 -7.60 -1.12
N GLU A 27 0.48 -7.40 -1.51
CA GLU A 27 1.05 -8.10 -2.66
C GLU A 27 1.07 -9.60 -2.43
N ILE A 28 1.45 -10.03 -1.23
CA ILE A 28 1.43 -11.44 -0.89
C ILE A 28 0.00 -11.99 -0.95
N TYR A 29 -0.94 -11.24 -0.39
CA TYR A 29 -2.34 -11.65 -0.40
C TYR A 29 -2.87 -11.83 -1.83
N LEU A 30 -2.57 -10.87 -2.71
CA LEU A 30 -3.07 -10.90 -4.07
C LEU A 30 -2.28 -11.85 -4.98
N SER A 31 -1.11 -12.30 -4.55
CA SER A 31 -0.26 -13.17 -5.37
C SER A 31 -0.93 -14.49 -5.69
N VAL A 32 -1.86 -14.94 -4.86
CA VAL A 32 -2.59 -16.18 -5.11
C VAL A 32 -3.86 -15.94 -5.92
N ARG A 33 -4.08 -14.71 -6.38
CA ARG A 33 -5.26 -14.32 -7.17
C ARG A 33 -4.82 -13.60 -8.44
N PRO A 34 -4.21 -14.33 -9.40
CA PRO A 34 -3.53 -13.67 -10.52
C PRO A 34 -4.44 -12.85 -11.43
N LEU A 35 -5.73 -13.14 -11.46
CA LEU A 35 -6.66 -12.43 -12.33
C LEU A 35 -7.46 -11.36 -11.59
N ASP A 36 -7.06 -11.04 -10.38
CA ASP A 36 -7.78 -10.05 -9.58
C ASP A 36 -7.42 -8.64 -10.08
N ILE A 37 -8.46 -7.86 -10.42
CA ILE A 37 -8.26 -6.49 -10.89
C ILE A 37 -7.59 -5.63 -9.81
N ASN A 38 -7.70 -6.03 -8.57
CA ASN A 38 -7.09 -5.29 -7.47
C ASN A 38 -5.58 -5.29 -7.54
N ARG A 39 -4.99 -6.22 -8.27
CA ARG A 39 -3.53 -6.22 -8.48
C ARG A 39 -3.10 -4.98 -9.25
N ASP A 40 -3.87 -4.59 -10.25
CA ASP A 40 -3.55 -3.39 -11.01
C ASP A 40 -3.63 -2.15 -10.14
N ARG A 41 -4.63 -2.11 -9.26
CA ARG A 41 -4.78 -1.00 -8.33
C ARG A 41 -3.60 -0.95 -7.37
N LEU A 42 -3.16 -2.12 -6.90
CA LEU A 42 -2.01 -2.19 -6.01
C LEU A 42 -0.75 -1.69 -6.70
N TYR A 43 -0.53 -2.09 -7.94
CA TYR A 43 0.64 -1.65 -8.68
C TYR A 43 0.65 -0.15 -8.89
N ALA A 44 -0.51 0.45 -9.13
CA ALA A 44 -0.60 1.90 -9.28
C ALA A 44 -0.18 2.60 -7.99
N ILE A 45 -0.64 2.11 -6.86
CA ILE A 45 -0.28 2.69 -5.56
C ILE A 45 1.21 2.50 -5.30
N ARG A 46 1.74 1.32 -5.58
CA ARG A 46 3.17 1.03 -5.36
C ARG A 46 4.03 1.93 -6.23
N SER A 47 3.62 2.17 -7.46
CA SER A 47 4.35 3.04 -8.37
C SER A 47 4.41 4.47 -7.83
N ASP A 48 3.29 4.98 -7.36
CA ASP A 48 3.24 6.32 -6.77
C ASP A 48 4.08 6.39 -5.49
N PHE A 49 4.06 5.33 -4.71
CA PHE A 49 4.88 5.27 -3.50
C PHE A 49 6.36 5.32 -3.85
N GLN A 50 6.76 4.64 -4.91
CA GLN A 50 8.14 4.64 -5.36
C GLN A 50 8.58 6.05 -5.77
N LEU A 51 7.73 6.75 -6.51
CA LEU A 51 8.02 8.12 -6.90
C LEU A 51 8.20 9.03 -5.68
N MET A 52 7.32 8.87 -4.70
CA MET A 52 7.41 9.66 -3.48
C MET A 52 8.70 9.39 -2.73
N THR A 53 9.08 8.11 -2.67
CA THR A 53 10.31 7.71 -2.00
C THR A 53 11.52 8.32 -2.69
N ASP A 54 11.51 8.34 -4.03
CA ASP A 54 12.59 8.96 -4.80
C ASP A 54 12.71 10.45 -4.50
N TYR A 55 11.57 11.12 -4.37
CA TYR A 55 11.58 12.53 -3.98
C TYR A 55 12.25 12.73 -2.63
N TRP A 56 11.89 11.91 -1.67
CA TRP A 56 12.48 12.03 -0.33
C TRP A 56 13.98 11.77 -0.36
N LYS A 57 14.42 10.82 -1.16
CA LYS A 57 15.85 10.51 -1.27
C LYS A 57 16.63 11.68 -1.85
N ARG A 58 15.96 12.53 -2.65
CA ARG A 58 16.59 13.72 -3.23
C ARG A 58 16.52 14.93 -2.30
N GLY A 59 15.93 14.75 -1.13
CA GLY A 59 15.85 15.83 -0.16
C GLY A 59 14.63 16.73 -0.27
N TYR A 60 13.65 16.35 -1.06
CA TYR A 60 12.43 17.14 -1.21
C TYR A 60 11.41 16.73 -0.15
N GLU A 61 11.66 17.16 1.07
CA GLU A 61 10.72 16.91 2.16
C GLU A 61 9.85 18.14 2.32
N ASP A 62 8.69 18.14 1.71
CA ASP A 62 7.79 19.26 1.81
C ASP A 62 6.38 18.78 2.10
N GLN A 63 5.45 19.74 2.19
CA GLN A 63 4.06 19.42 2.50
C GLN A 63 3.43 18.57 1.42
N GLN A 64 3.89 18.69 0.17
CA GLN A 64 3.34 17.89 -0.92
C GLN A 64 3.66 16.41 -0.71
N ALA A 65 4.87 16.10 -0.27
CA ALA A 65 5.23 14.72 0.00
C ALA A 65 4.39 14.14 1.12
N THR A 66 4.17 14.91 2.18
CA THR A 66 3.33 14.47 3.29
C THR A 66 1.89 14.24 2.83
N SER A 67 1.35 15.17 2.04
CA SER A 67 -0.01 15.04 1.52
C SER A 67 -0.14 13.81 0.62
N LEU A 68 0.86 13.55 -0.19
CA LEU A 68 0.86 12.39 -1.07
C LEU A 68 0.88 11.11 -0.25
N TYR A 69 1.68 11.07 0.82
CA TYR A 69 1.73 9.89 1.69
C TYR A 69 0.36 9.61 2.30
N GLU A 70 -0.31 10.64 2.80
CA GLU A 70 -1.65 10.48 3.34
C GLU A 70 -2.62 9.99 2.29
N ASN A 71 -2.51 10.51 1.07
CA ASN A 71 -3.36 10.08 -0.03
C ASN A 71 -3.14 8.61 -0.34
N LEU A 72 -1.88 8.18 -0.36
CA LEU A 72 -1.56 6.78 -0.63
C LEU A 72 -2.11 5.86 0.47
N LEU A 73 -2.03 6.29 1.72
CA LEU A 73 -2.61 5.52 2.81
C LEU A 73 -4.11 5.35 2.63
N ARG A 74 -4.80 6.42 2.22
CA ARG A 74 -6.24 6.34 1.96
C ARG A 74 -6.54 5.38 0.82
N ARG A 75 -5.75 5.44 -0.24
CA ARG A 75 -5.94 4.55 -1.39
C ARG A 75 -5.72 3.10 -0.99
N MET A 76 -4.71 2.83 -0.17
CA MET A 76 -4.48 1.48 0.34
C MET A 76 -5.62 1.02 1.22
N TYR A 77 -6.16 1.89 2.06
CA TYR A 77 -7.29 1.54 2.89
C TYR A 77 -8.51 1.21 2.04
N ALA A 78 -8.75 2.00 0.99
CA ALA A 78 -9.85 1.73 0.08
C ALA A 78 -9.65 0.38 -0.62
N LEU A 79 -8.43 0.09 -1.04
CA LEU A 79 -8.13 -1.19 -1.66
C LEU A 79 -8.36 -2.34 -0.68
N TYR A 80 -7.94 -2.17 0.57
CA TYR A 80 -8.18 -3.17 1.60
C TYR A 80 -9.68 -3.46 1.73
N ILE A 81 -10.51 -2.42 1.73
CA ILE A 81 -11.96 -2.58 1.83
C ILE A 81 -12.49 -3.35 0.62
N TYR A 82 -11.95 -3.07 -0.57
CA TYR A 82 -12.38 -3.74 -1.78
C TYR A 82 -12.12 -5.24 -1.76
N VAL A 83 -10.93 -5.64 -1.28
CA VAL A 83 -10.56 -7.04 -1.30
C VAL A 83 -11.10 -7.80 -0.10
N LYS A 84 -11.48 -7.08 0.92
CA LYS A 84 -12.01 -7.67 2.13
C LYS A 84 -13.40 -8.27 1.86
#